data_1edb7474891fdd475267e933511b27f0
#
_entry.id   1edb7474891fdd475267e933511b27f0
#
_cell.length_a   1.000
_cell.length_b   1.000
_cell.length_c   1.000
_cell.angle_alpha   90.00
_cell.angle_beta   90.00
_cell.angle_gamma   90.00
#
_symmetry.space_group_name_H-M   'P 1'
#
loop_
_entity.id
_entity.type
_entity.pdbx_description
1 polymer ?
#
loop_
_entity_poly.entity_id
_entity_poly.type
_entity_poly.pdbx_seq_one_letter_code
_entity_poly.pdbx_strand_id
1 'polypeptide(L)'
;MLDKDREAGESIRRHSRSFSFASRLLPAGKRADVERLYAWCRWCDDGVDTAASPHEALEFVDRATHDVRRIAAGQSPIAMESRWLAQLVGRHDLPLAAALALLDGMRSDLTPAAGFHESDLLRYCFRVAGAVGVLMCPILGLQDRRHLPPAAALGMGMQLTNIARDVADDWRRSRCYLPIEWTAGLRPGAGPPDPERVRGGVRTILEVADDYYTAGAAGIGGLAPDCQLAVRAAARIYQAIGTSIRRRNFQVLDKRAWVSTLGKMRLFVLALLVPSGTGRRMRLDDAATRALDTAERLLSECGVS
;
A
#
# COMPACT_ATOMS: atom_id res chain seq x y z
N MET A 1 -23.91 14.38 -6.28
CA MET A 1 -23.32 13.02 -6.45
C MET A 1 -22.25 13.01 -7.53
N LEU A 2 -22.50 13.53 -8.75
CA LEU A 2 -21.53 13.59 -9.87
C LEU A 2 -20.27 14.42 -9.58
N ASP A 3 -20.34 15.46 -8.75
CA ASP A 3 -19.22 16.36 -8.46
C ASP A 3 -18.16 15.66 -7.54
N LYS A 4 -18.61 14.86 -6.58
CA LYS A 4 -17.75 14.13 -5.63
C LYS A 4 -17.04 12.92 -6.25
N ASP A 5 -17.65 12.27 -7.21
CA ASP A 5 -17.00 11.19 -7.98
C ASP A 5 -15.88 11.77 -8.85
N ARG A 6 -16.05 12.99 -9.33
CA ARG A 6 -15.03 13.74 -10.04
C ARG A 6 -13.86 14.13 -9.13
N GLU A 7 -14.14 14.58 -7.89
CA GLU A 7 -13.12 14.88 -6.89
C GLU A 7 -12.28 13.65 -6.51
N ALA A 8 -12.91 12.48 -6.30
CA ALA A 8 -12.21 11.23 -6.01
C ALA A 8 -11.28 10.81 -7.15
N GLY A 9 -11.75 10.90 -8.41
CA GLY A 9 -10.94 10.62 -9.59
C GLY A 9 -9.81 11.65 -9.82
N GLU A 10 -9.99 12.89 -9.40
CA GLU A 10 -8.94 13.93 -9.44
C GLU A 10 -7.86 13.69 -8.39
N SER A 11 -8.22 13.22 -7.19
CA SER A 11 -7.28 12.86 -6.13
C SER A 11 -6.28 11.80 -6.59
N ILE A 12 -6.76 10.69 -7.17
CA ILE A 12 -5.88 9.63 -7.73
C ILE A 12 -4.94 10.18 -8.80
N ARG A 13 -5.45 10.97 -9.74
CA ARG A 13 -4.65 11.51 -10.85
C ARG A 13 -3.53 12.44 -10.37
N ARG A 14 -3.78 13.20 -9.31
CA ARG A 14 -2.85 14.17 -8.74
C ARG A 14 -1.74 13.49 -7.93
N HIS A 15 -2.07 12.48 -7.12
CA HIS A 15 -1.17 11.94 -6.11
C HIS A 15 -0.51 10.60 -6.47
N SER A 16 -1.10 9.77 -7.35
CA SER A 16 -0.51 8.50 -7.76
C SER A 16 -0.66 8.22 -9.25
N ARG A 17 0.35 8.64 -10.03
CA ARG A 17 0.40 8.36 -11.49
C ARG A 17 0.39 6.86 -11.81
N SER A 18 0.92 6.02 -10.95
CA SER A 18 0.99 4.56 -11.17
C SER A 18 -0.36 3.90 -10.90
N PHE A 19 -0.98 4.25 -9.78
CA PHE A 19 -2.29 3.73 -9.41
C PHE A 19 -3.39 4.26 -10.35
N SER A 20 -3.34 5.55 -10.72
CA SER A 20 -4.24 6.16 -11.72
C SER A 20 -4.15 5.49 -13.09
N PHE A 21 -2.95 5.03 -13.49
CA PHE A 21 -2.82 4.29 -14.76
C PHE A 21 -3.50 2.93 -14.66
N ALA A 22 -3.24 2.18 -13.60
CA ALA A 22 -3.80 0.84 -13.41
C ALA A 22 -5.33 0.87 -13.20
N SER A 23 -5.88 1.86 -12.49
CA SER A 23 -7.33 1.97 -12.25
C SER A 23 -8.15 2.15 -13.54
N ARG A 24 -7.56 2.74 -14.60
CA ARG A 24 -8.22 2.88 -15.92
C ARG A 24 -8.50 1.55 -16.62
N LEU A 25 -7.85 0.48 -16.18
CA LEU A 25 -8.05 -0.87 -16.73
C LEU A 25 -9.23 -1.59 -16.06
N LEU A 26 -9.80 -1.01 -15.01
CA LEU A 26 -10.96 -1.55 -14.30
C LEU A 26 -12.25 -1.18 -15.04
N PRO A 27 -13.29 -2.02 -14.96
CA PRO A 27 -14.64 -1.65 -15.37
C PRO A 27 -15.11 -0.37 -14.67
N ALA A 28 -15.94 0.44 -15.36
CA ALA A 28 -16.28 1.79 -14.90
C ALA A 28 -16.84 1.84 -13.46
N GLY A 29 -17.73 0.91 -13.10
CA GLY A 29 -18.30 0.85 -11.74
C GLY A 29 -17.27 0.53 -10.68
N LYS A 30 -16.47 -0.51 -10.88
CA LYS A 30 -15.39 -0.91 -9.97
C LYS A 30 -14.30 0.16 -9.87
N ARG A 31 -13.99 0.82 -10.98
CA ARG A 31 -13.04 1.94 -10.99
C ARG A 31 -13.52 3.08 -10.10
N ALA A 32 -14.79 3.48 -10.20
CA ALA A 32 -15.34 4.54 -9.37
C ALA A 32 -15.26 4.19 -7.87
N ASP A 33 -15.53 2.94 -7.51
CA ASP A 33 -15.44 2.49 -6.11
C ASP A 33 -13.99 2.41 -5.61
N VAL A 34 -13.05 1.95 -6.44
CA VAL A 34 -11.60 2.00 -6.15
C VAL A 34 -11.12 3.45 -5.98
N GLU A 35 -11.59 4.37 -6.82
CA GLU A 35 -11.25 5.80 -6.72
C GLU A 35 -11.79 6.41 -5.42
N ARG A 36 -13.00 6.05 -4.97
CA ARG A 36 -13.54 6.49 -3.68
C ARG A 36 -12.74 5.95 -2.49
N LEU A 37 -12.37 4.66 -2.51
CA LEU A 37 -11.55 4.09 -1.45
C LEU A 37 -10.18 4.78 -1.39
N TYR A 38 -9.56 4.98 -2.54
CA TYR A 38 -8.30 5.72 -2.62
C TYR A 38 -8.43 7.15 -2.09
N ALA A 39 -9.49 7.86 -2.44
CA ALA A 39 -9.72 9.23 -1.98
C ALA A 39 -9.86 9.29 -0.45
N TRP A 40 -10.54 8.33 0.16
CA TRP A 40 -10.61 8.22 1.62
C TRP A 40 -9.24 7.93 2.25
N CYS A 41 -8.49 6.95 1.73
CA CYS A 41 -7.14 6.65 2.22
C CYS A 41 -6.22 7.88 2.09
N ARG A 42 -6.31 8.60 0.98
CA ARG A 42 -5.51 9.81 0.74
C ARG A 42 -5.90 10.97 1.66
N TRP A 43 -7.18 11.15 1.92
CA TRP A 43 -7.65 12.12 2.91
C TRP A 43 -7.11 11.81 4.31
N CYS A 44 -7.06 10.54 4.69
CA CYS A 44 -6.46 10.12 5.96
C CYS A 44 -4.94 10.44 6.01
N ASP A 45 -4.23 10.15 4.93
CA ASP A 45 -2.78 10.42 4.79
C ASP A 45 -2.48 11.93 4.82
N ASP A 46 -3.22 12.72 4.02
CA ASP A 46 -3.07 14.17 3.99
C ASP A 46 -3.39 14.82 5.34
N GLY A 47 -4.40 14.33 6.06
CA GLY A 47 -4.79 14.84 7.36
C GLY A 47 -3.71 14.68 8.43
N VAL A 48 -2.88 13.64 8.29
CA VAL A 48 -1.70 13.42 9.16
C VAL A 48 -0.50 14.23 8.68
N ASP A 49 -0.21 14.18 7.39
CA ASP A 49 1.02 14.78 6.81
C ASP A 49 0.99 16.32 6.78
N THR A 50 -0.21 16.94 6.76
CA THR A 50 -0.39 18.40 6.71
C THR A 50 -0.76 19.03 8.04
N ALA A 51 -0.90 18.23 9.11
CA ALA A 51 -1.19 18.74 10.45
C ALA A 51 -0.06 19.66 10.94
N ALA A 52 -0.43 20.75 11.62
CA ALA A 52 0.53 21.73 12.12
C ALA A 52 1.34 21.23 13.33
N SER A 53 0.87 20.16 13.98
CA SER A 53 1.55 19.53 15.11
C SER A 53 1.24 18.04 15.22
N PRO A 54 2.10 17.25 15.92
CA PRO A 54 1.79 15.84 16.22
C PRO A 54 0.47 15.67 16.99
N HIS A 55 0.11 16.61 17.85
CA HIS A 55 -1.16 16.61 18.58
C HIS A 55 -2.35 16.72 17.63
N GLU A 56 -2.34 17.67 16.72
CA GLU A 56 -3.39 17.86 15.72
C GLU A 56 -3.53 16.62 14.80
N ALA A 57 -2.39 16.03 14.41
CA ALA A 57 -2.39 14.79 13.65
C ALA A 57 -3.03 13.61 14.42
N LEU A 58 -2.74 13.49 15.73
CA LEU A 58 -3.39 12.49 16.60
C LEU A 58 -4.90 12.72 16.71
N GLU A 59 -5.32 13.95 16.93
CA GLU A 59 -6.76 14.30 16.97
C GLU A 59 -7.46 13.97 15.63
N PHE A 60 -6.78 14.21 14.50
CA PHE A 60 -7.31 13.83 13.20
C PHE A 60 -7.50 12.32 13.09
N VAL A 61 -6.49 11.52 13.45
CA VAL A 61 -6.59 10.05 13.45
C VAL A 61 -7.68 9.56 14.37
N ASP A 62 -7.87 10.18 15.54
CA ASP A 62 -8.95 9.84 16.49
C ASP A 62 -10.33 10.12 15.88
N ARG A 63 -10.53 11.27 15.24
CA ARG A 63 -11.78 11.60 14.53
C ARG A 63 -12.06 10.62 13.39
N ALA A 64 -11.06 10.31 12.56
CA ALA A 64 -11.21 9.34 11.48
C ALA A 64 -11.54 7.92 12.00
N THR A 65 -10.89 7.51 13.10
CA THR A 65 -11.15 6.24 13.79
C THR A 65 -12.58 6.20 14.33
N HIS A 66 -13.05 7.29 14.92
CA HIS A 66 -14.43 7.42 15.40
C HIS A 66 -15.43 7.27 14.25
N ASP A 67 -15.17 7.89 13.11
CA ASP A 67 -16.03 7.75 11.93
C ASP A 67 -16.09 6.32 11.40
N VAL A 68 -14.95 5.60 11.34
CA VAL A 68 -14.94 4.18 10.94
C VAL A 68 -15.79 3.33 11.91
N ARG A 69 -15.71 3.59 13.22
CA ARG A 69 -16.52 2.88 14.23
C ARG A 69 -18.01 3.22 14.10
N ARG A 70 -18.37 4.47 13.80
CA ARG A 70 -19.74 4.86 13.50
C ARG A 70 -20.30 4.12 12.29
N ILE A 71 -19.51 4.06 11.21
CA ILE A 71 -19.89 3.32 10.00
C ILE A 71 -20.10 1.83 10.32
N ALA A 72 -19.22 1.22 11.10
CA ALA A 72 -19.38 -0.17 11.56
C ALA A 72 -20.65 -0.40 12.39
N ALA A 73 -21.09 0.61 13.13
CA ALA A 73 -22.34 0.59 13.90
C ALA A 73 -23.59 0.98 13.06
N GLY A 74 -23.46 1.12 11.73
CA GLY A 74 -24.57 1.52 10.85
C GLY A 74 -24.96 3.00 10.97
N GLN A 75 -24.11 3.83 11.59
CA GLN A 75 -24.33 5.26 11.77
C GLN A 75 -23.64 6.08 10.68
N SER A 76 -24.18 7.27 10.39
CA SER A 76 -23.53 8.20 9.46
C SER A 76 -22.21 8.75 10.03
N PRO A 77 -21.13 8.83 9.25
CA PRO A 77 -19.89 9.48 9.68
C PRO A 77 -20.09 10.99 9.84
N ILE A 78 -19.21 11.62 10.63
CA ILE A 78 -19.20 13.06 10.87
C ILE A 78 -18.49 13.77 9.70
N ALA A 79 -17.26 13.33 9.38
CA ALA A 79 -16.49 13.91 8.29
C ALA A 79 -17.14 13.60 6.93
N MET A 80 -17.11 14.60 6.05
CA MET A 80 -17.72 14.48 4.72
C MET A 80 -16.98 13.44 3.85
N GLU A 81 -15.67 13.36 3.99
CA GLU A 81 -14.79 12.45 3.26
C GLU A 81 -14.99 10.99 3.71
N SER A 82 -15.32 10.76 4.97
CA SER A 82 -15.66 9.41 5.49
C SER A 82 -16.96 8.86 4.88
N ARG A 83 -17.76 9.70 4.21
CA ARG A 83 -18.94 9.25 3.44
C ARG A 83 -18.56 8.38 2.23
N TRP A 84 -17.36 8.57 1.66
CA TRP A 84 -16.88 7.65 0.61
C TRP A 84 -16.75 6.23 1.14
N LEU A 85 -16.14 6.05 2.32
CA LEU A 85 -16.04 4.74 2.97
C LEU A 85 -17.43 4.18 3.32
N ALA A 86 -18.32 4.99 3.89
CA ALA A 86 -19.69 4.58 4.23
C ALA A 86 -20.48 4.11 3.00
N GLN A 87 -20.35 4.79 1.86
CA GLN A 87 -20.98 4.38 0.60
C GLN A 87 -20.44 3.04 0.09
N LEU A 88 -19.15 2.78 0.27
CA LEU A 88 -18.52 1.52 -0.13
C LEU A 88 -18.97 0.37 0.77
N VAL A 89 -19.06 0.60 2.07
CA VAL A 89 -19.62 -0.39 3.04
C VAL A 89 -21.06 -0.76 2.70
N GLY A 90 -21.86 0.20 2.25
CA GLY A 90 -23.23 -0.06 1.81
C GLY A 90 -23.38 -0.88 0.51
N ARG A 91 -22.29 -1.04 -0.26
CA ARG A 91 -22.26 -1.77 -1.54
C ARG A 91 -21.45 -3.06 -1.48
N HIS A 92 -20.44 -3.09 -0.62
CA HIS A 92 -19.47 -4.15 -0.52
C HIS A 92 -19.29 -4.52 0.95
N ASP A 93 -19.06 -5.79 1.22
CA ASP A 93 -18.72 -6.28 2.57
C ASP A 93 -17.25 -5.93 2.88
N LEU A 94 -16.98 -4.66 3.17
CA LEU A 94 -15.62 -4.18 3.46
C LEU A 94 -15.21 -4.60 4.88
N PRO A 95 -14.01 -5.20 5.04
CA PRO A 95 -13.47 -5.54 6.35
C PRO A 95 -12.99 -4.26 7.07
N LEU A 96 -13.87 -3.57 7.80
CA LEU A 96 -13.57 -2.29 8.47
C LEU A 96 -12.43 -2.39 9.50
N ALA A 97 -12.12 -3.59 10.00
CA ALA A 97 -10.92 -3.82 10.80
C ALA A 97 -9.63 -3.43 10.03
N ALA A 98 -9.60 -3.64 8.70
CA ALA A 98 -8.49 -3.18 7.88
C ALA A 98 -8.44 -1.64 7.74
N ALA A 99 -9.58 -0.96 7.75
CA ALA A 99 -9.62 0.51 7.79
C ALA A 99 -9.08 1.05 9.13
N LEU A 100 -9.40 0.40 10.24
CA LEU A 100 -8.81 0.71 11.54
C LEU A 100 -7.32 0.45 11.58
N ALA A 101 -6.85 -0.67 11.00
CA ALA A 101 -5.43 -0.98 10.90
C ALA A 101 -4.64 0.09 10.11
N LEU A 102 -5.22 0.63 9.03
CA LEU A 102 -4.63 1.75 8.28
C LEU A 102 -4.43 2.98 9.18
N LEU A 103 -5.44 3.36 9.93
CA LEU A 103 -5.37 4.50 10.87
C LEU A 103 -4.37 4.25 12.00
N ASP A 104 -4.26 3.03 12.51
CA ASP A 104 -3.24 2.64 13.48
C ASP A 104 -1.82 2.72 12.89
N GLY A 105 -1.66 2.41 11.61
CA GLY A 105 -0.40 2.61 10.89
C GLY A 105 0.00 4.09 10.83
N MET A 106 -0.93 4.96 10.48
CA MET A 106 -0.71 6.41 10.46
C MET A 106 -0.42 6.97 11.85
N ARG A 107 -1.09 6.47 12.89
CA ARG A 107 -0.79 6.82 14.29
C ARG A 107 0.64 6.45 14.68
N SER A 108 1.14 5.31 14.22
CA SER A 108 2.50 4.86 14.53
C SER A 108 3.59 5.78 13.95
N ASP A 109 3.30 6.50 12.86
CA ASP A 109 4.22 7.48 12.26
C ASP A 109 4.40 8.76 13.10
N LEU A 110 3.49 9.01 14.03
CA LEU A 110 3.53 10.19 14.91
C LEU A 110 4.39 9.98 16.16
N THR A 111 4.75 8.75 16.46
CA THR A 111 5.61 8.40 17.58
C THR A 111 6.96 7.93 17.03
N PRO A 112 8.02 8.75 17.09
CA PRO A 112 9.34 8.36 16.59
C PRO A 112 9.82 7.10 17.33
N ALA A 113 9.97 6.00 16.62
CA ALA A 113 10.62 4.81 17.16
C ALA A 113 12.13 5.09 17.34
N ALA A 114 12.73 4.58 18.41
CA ALA A 114 14.18 4.66 18.62
C ALA A 114 15.01 3.93 17.54
N GLY A 115 14.37 3.25 16.62
CA GLY A 115 14.86 2.54 15.46
C GLY A 115 13.78 1.55 14.99
N PHE A 116 13.72 1.34 13.70
CA PHE A 116 12.83 0.33 13.10
C PHE A 116 13.54 -1.02 13.10
N HIS A 117 12.87 -2.07 13.55
CA HIS A 117 13.26 -3.45 13.36
C HIS A 117 12.50 -4.04 12.15
N GLU A 118 12.95 -5.15 11.61
CA GLU A 118 12.27 -5.81 10.48
C GLU A 118 10.80 -6.10 10.79
N SER A 119 10.50 -6.58 12.00
CA SER A 119 9.13 -6.85 12.44
C SER A 119 8.25 -5.59 12.47
N ASP A 120 8.83 -4.44 12.84
CA ASP A 120 8.13 -3.15 12.89
C ASP A 120 7.86 -2.66 11.47
N LEU A 121 8.85 -2.78 10.57
CA LEU A 121 8.71 -2.47 9.16
C LEU A 121 7.58 -3.28 8.51
N LEU A 122 7.56 -4.59 8.72
CA LEU A 122 6.54 -5.46 8.13
C LEU A 122 5.15 -5.16 8.68
N ARG A 123 5.02 -4.92 9.99
CA ARG A 123 3.76 -4.49 10.61
C ARG A 123 3.30 -3.14 10.06
N TYR A 124 4.21 -2.19 9.90
CA TYR A 124 3.92 -0.90 9.30
C TYR A 124 3.44 -1.05 7.85
N CYS A 125 4.19 -1.77 7.01
CA CYS A 125 3.80 -2.03 5.61
C CYS A 125 2.44 -2.71 5.50
N PHE A 126 2.12 -3.65 6.41
CA PHE A 126 0.80 -4.25 6.46
C PHE A 126 -0.27 -3.19 6.77
N ARG A 127 -0.07 -2.39 7.82
CA ARG A 127 -1.06 -1.39 8.26
C ARG A 127 -1.34 -0.36 7.19
N VAL A 128 -0.30 0.25 6.58
CA VAL A 128 -0.48 1.38 5.65
C VAL A 128 -0.75 0.98 4.20
N ALA A 129 -0.51 -0.30 3.82
CA ALA A 129 -0.70 -0.73 2.45
C ALA A 129 -1.30 -2.14 2.31
N GLY A 130 -0.89 -3.11 3.12
CA GLY A 130 -1.50 -4.44 3.15
C GLY A 130 -3.00 -4.35 3.45
N ALA A 131 -3.38 -3.59 4.48
CA ALA A 131 -4.76 -3.33 4.84
C ALA A 131 -5.57 -2.67 3.71
N VAL A 132 -4.96 -1.77 2.94
CA VAL A 132 -5.59 -1.17 1.75
C VAL A 132 -5.82 -2.24 0.67
N GLY A 133 -4.85 -3.14 0.45
CA GLY A 133 -5.02 -4.28 -0.45
C GLY A 133 -6.23 -5.16 -0.07
N VAL A 134 -6.40 -5.40 1.23
CA VAL A 134 -7.54 -6.16 1.79
C VAL A 134 -8.86 -5.40 1.60
N LEU A 135 -8.91 -4.09 1.85
CA LEU A 135 -10.09 -3.25 1.59
C LEU A 135 -10.50 -3.23 0.12
N MET A 136 -9.55 -3.36 -0.81
CA MET A 136 -9.82 -3.43 -2.25
C MET A 136 -10.48 -4.75 -2.67
N CYS A 137 -10.28 -5.85 -1.94
CA CYS A 137 -10.69 -7.19 -2.33
C CYS A 137 -12.18 -7.32 -2.65
N PRO A 138 -13.12 -6.88 -1.79
CA PRO A 138 -14.55 -6.97 -2.09
C PRO A 138 -14.94 -6.15 -3.33
N ILE A 139 -14.35 -4.96 -3.52
CA ILE A 139 -14.59 -4.10 -4.68
C ILE A 139 -14.12 -4.78 -5.98
N LEU A 140 -12.99 -5.47 -5.92
CA LEU A 140 -12.41 -6.20 -7.04
C LEU A 140 -13.02 -7.59 -7.25
N GLY A 141 -14.05 -7.93 -6.45
CA GLY A 141 -14.85 -9.13 -6.62
C GLY A 141 -14.19 -10.41 -6.10
N LEU A 142 -13.35 -10.29 -5.07
CA LEU A 142 -12.82 -11.45 -4.36
C LEU A 142 -13.97 -12.20 -3.66
N GLN A 143 -14.09 -13.49 -3.91
CA GLN A 143 -15.13 -14.35 -3.30
C GLN A 143 -14.57 -15.21 -2.17
N ASP A 144 -13.32 -15.61 -2.26
CA ASP A 144 -12.70 -16.55 -1.33
C ASP A 144 -11.68 -15.84 -0.43
N ARG A 145 -11.97 -15.79 0.85
CA ARG A 145 -11.15 -15.13 1.87
C ARG A 145 -9.72 -15.69 1.98
N ARG A 146 -9.47 -16.92 1.52
CA ARG A 146 -8.12 -17.50 1.43
C ARG A 146 -7.16 -16.68 0.57
N HIS A 147 -7.67 -15.77 -0.25
CA HIS A 147 -6.87 -14.86 -1.06
C HIS A 147 -6.61 -13.49 -0.38
N LEU A 148 -7.10 -13.26 0.84
CA LEU A 148 -6.80 -12.03 1.60
C LEU A 148 -5.31 -11.92 1.99
N PRO A 149 -4.63 -12.97 2.51
CA PRO A 149 -3.20 -12.90 2.79
C PRO A 149 -2.35 -12.55 1.56
N PRO A 150 -2.55 -13.16 0.37
CA PRO A 150 -1.89 -12.70 -0.86
C PRO A 150 -2.18 -11.24 -1.22
N ALA A 151 -3.40 -10.75 -1.04
CA ALA A 151 -3.74 -9.35 -1.33
C ALA A 151 -3.02 -8.39 -0.38
N ALA A 152 -2.95 -8.72 0.92
CA ALA A 152 -2.15 -7.98 1.89
C ALA A 152 -0.67 -8.00 1.53
N ALA A 153 -0.11 -9.17 1.19
CA ALA A 153 1.28 -9.31 0.77
C ALA A 153 1.60 -8.42 -0.43
N LEU A 154 0.71 -8.35 -1.44
CA LEU A 154 0.90 -7.49 -2.59
C LEU A 154 0.99 -6.00 -2.19
N GLY A 155 0.12 -5.55 -1.31
CA GLY A 155 0.15 -4.19 -0.75
C GLY A 155 1.45 -3.92 0.00
N MET A 156 1.89 -4.86 0.83
CA MET A 156 3.16 -4.77 1.58
C MET A 156 4.36 -4.67 0.64
N GLY A 157 4.43 -5.48 -0.43
CA GLY A 157 5.50 -5.39 -1.43
C GLY A 157 5.56 -4.03 -2.13
N MET A 158 4.39 -3.43 -2.43
CA MET A 158 4.31 -2.07 -2.97
C MET A 158 4.84 -1.04 -1.97
N GLN A 159 4.54 -1.17 -0.69
CA GLN A 159 5.00 -0.23 0.33
C GLN A 159 6.49 -0.37 0.61
N LEU A 160 7.03 -1.58 0.67
CA LEU A 160 8.47 -1.82 0.76
C LEU A 160 9.22 -1.12 -0.39
N THR A 161 8.66 -1.18 -1.62
CA THR A 161 9.22 -0.46 -2.78
C THR A 161 9.11 1.05 -2.63
N ASN A 162 8.01 1.58 -2.06
CA ASN A 162 7.86 3.01 -1.77
C ASN A 162 8.92 3.48 -0.77
N ILE A 163 9.11 2.75 0.33
CA ILE A 163 10.12 3.05 1.35
C ILE A 163 11.53 3.05 0.72
N ALA A 164 11.86 2.03 -0.10
CA ALA A 164 13.14 1.99 -0.81
C ALA A 164 13.36 3.20 -1.72
N ARG A 165 12.29 3.70 -2.35
CA ARG A 165 12.33 4.85 -3.27
C ARG A 165 12.47 6.19 -2.55
N ASP A 166 11.82 6.33 -1.42
CA ASP A 166 11.53 7.61 -0.78
C ASP A 166 12.45 7.94 0.41
N VAL A 167 13.52 7.14 0.64
CA VAL A 167 14.47 7.30 1.77
C VAL A 167 14.95 8.74 1.96
N ALA A 168 15.27 9.47 0.87
CA ALA A 168 15.73 10.85 0.97
C ALA A 168 14.61 11.80 1.45
N ASP A 169 13.38 11.57 1.04
CA ASP A 169 12.22 12.37 1.43
C ASP A 169 11.84 12.09 2.90
N ASP A 170 11.87 10.82 3.29
CA ASP A 170 11.60 10.38 4.67
C ASP A 170 12.66 10.93 5.63
N TRP A 171 13.94 10.87 5.24
CA TRP A 171 15.04 11.41 6.05
C TRP A 171 14.88 12.90 6.33
N ARG A 172 14.47 13.69 5.31
CA ARG A 172 14.21 15.13 5.48
C ARG A 172 13.07 15.42 6.47
N ARG A 173 12.18 14.43 6.66
CA ARG A 173 11.08 14.47 7.65
C ARG A 173 11.47 13.82 8.98
N SER A 174 12.76 13.55 9.20
CA SER A 174 13.27 12.85 10.38
C SER A 174 12.69 11.45 10.57
N ARG A 175 12.34 10.76 9.46
CA ARG A 175 11.83 9.39 9.44
C ARG A 175 12.84 8.46 8.77
N CYS A 176 13.02 7.26 9.33
CA CYS A 176 13.79 6.20 8.71
C CYS A 176 13.09 4.86 8.94
N TYR A 177 12.57 4.28 7.89
CA TYR A 177 11.86 3.00 7.92
C TYR A 177 12.79 1.81 7.62
N LEU A 178 14.06 2.06 7.24
CA LEU A 178 15.01 0.99 7.01
C LEU A 178 15.42 0.36 8.34
N PRO A 179 15.28 -0.96 8.52
CA PRO A 179 15.67 -1.66 9.75
C PRO A 179 17.12 -1.41 10.15
N ILE A 180 17.32 -1.24 11.44
CA ILE A 180 18.64 -0.98 12.01
C ILE A 180 19.61 -2.15 11.76
N GLU A 181 19.08 -3.37 11.68
CA GLU A 181 19.85 -4.59 11.36
C GLU A 181 20.41 -4.56 9.93
N TRP A 182 19.67 -3.96 8.98
CA TRP A 182 20.06 -3.90 7.58
C TRP A 182 20.96 -2.70 7.25
N THR A 183 21.07 -1.76 8.18
CA THR A 183 21.74 -0.46 7.99
C THR A 183 22.85 -0.20 9.00
N ALA A 184 23.27 -1.21 9.75
CA ALA A 184 24.25 -1.06 10.84
C ALA A 184 23.88 0.07 11.83
N GLY A 185 22.59 0.15 12.19
CA GLY A 185 22.10 1.11 13.18
C GLY A 185 21.86 2.53 12.65
N LEU A 186 21.57 2.70 11.37
CA LEU A 186 21.22 4.01 10.78
C LEU A 186 19.97 4.59 11.46
N ARG A 187 20.07 5.85 11.89
CA ARG A 187 18.96 6.59 12.53
C ARG A 187 18.97 8.04 12.07
N PRO A 188 17.80 8.68 11.95
CA PRO A 188 17.75 10.12 11.70
C PRO A 188 18.52 10.90 12.77
N GLY A 189 19.27 11.88 12.32
CA GLY A 189 20.10 12.74 13.16
C GLY A 189 20.39 14.07 12.50
N ALA A 190 21.34 14.83 13.03
CA ALA A 190 21.64 16.19 12.61
C ALA A 190 22.34 16.31 11.23
N GLY A 191 22.50 15.24 10.47
CA GLY A 191 23.20 15.26 9.19
C GLY A 191 22.57 14.37 8.13
N PRO A 192 23.14 14.36 6.91
CA PRO A 192 22.70 13.45 5.85
C PRO A 192 22.96 11.99 6.24
N PRO A 193 22.18 11.06 5.72
CA PRO A 193 22.38 9.63 5.99
C PRO A 193 23.67 9.13 5.32
N ASP A 194 24.33 8.16 5.94
CA ASP A 194 25.46 7.45 5.35
C ASP A 194 25.03 6.71 4.05
N PRO A 195 25.58 7.06 2.88
CA PRO A 195 25.13 6.49 1.61
C PRO A 195 25.33 4.98 1.48
N GLU A 196 26.37 4.41 2.07
CA GLU A 196 26.66 2.97 1.99
C GLU A 196 25.69 2.17 2.86
N ARG A 197 25.39 2.68 4.07
CA ARG A 197 24.37 2.07 4.95
C ARG A 197 22.99 2.13 4.31
N VAL A 198 22.62 3.27 3.70
CA VAL A 198 21.37 3.39 2.93
C VAL A 198 21.35 2.41 1.79
N ARG A 199 22.43 2.29 1.01
CA ARG A 199 22.53 1.36 -0.12
C ARG A 199 22.33 -0.09 0.31
N GLY A 200 22.95 -0.50 1.42
CA GLY A 200 22.76 -1.81 2.03
C GLY A 200 21.30 -2.08 2.38
N GLY A 201 20.67 -1.20 3.15
CA GLY A 201 19.27 -1.32 3.56
C GLY A 201 18.31 -1.30 2.36
N VAL A 202 18.55 -0.45 1.35
CA VAL A 202 17.73 -0.40 0.13
C VAL A 202 17.85 -1.68 -0.70
N ARG A 203 19.01 -2.32 -0.70
CA ARG A 203 19.17 -3.63 -1.35
C ARG A 203 18.30 -4.67 -0.66
N THR A 204 18.46 -4.81 0.65
CA THR A 204 17.73 -5.81 1.44
C THR A 204 16.22 -5.61 1.37
N ILE A 205 15.72 -4.37 1.52
CA ILE A 205 14.27 -4.11 1.47
C ILE A 205 13.66 -4.46 0.11
N LEU A 206 14.42 -4.28 -1.00
CA LEU A 206 13.94 -4.67 -2.33
C LEU A 206 13.97 -6.19 -2.54
N GLU A 207 14.90 -6.91 -1.94
CA GLU A 207 14.90 -8.38 -1.93
C GLU A 207 13.65 -8.89 -1.18
N VAL A 208 13.40 -8.38 0.01
CA VAL A 208 12.17 -8.69 0.77
C VAL A 208 10.91 -8.32 -0.02
N ALA A 209 10.89 -7.17 -0.71
CA ALA A 209 9.75 -6.78 -1.53
C ALA A 209 9.46 -7.79 -2.66
N ASP A 210 10.48 -8.41 -3.26
CA ASP A 210 10.29 -9.42 -4.30
C ASP A 210 9.56 -10.67 -3.77
N ASP A 211 9.85 -11.09 -2.53
CA ASP A 211 9.16 -12.21 -1.86
C ASP A 211 7.68 -11.89 -1.67
N TYR A 212 7.37 -10.67 -1.20
CA TYR A 212 5.99 -10.19 -1.03
C TYR A 212 5.25 -10.04 -2.36
N TYR A 213 5.91 -9.63 -3.44
CA TYR A 213 5.29 -9.63 -4.78
C TYR A 213 5.01 -11.04 -5.27
N THR A 214 5.91 -11.99 -5.00
CA THR A 214 5.72 -13.39 -5.37
C THR A 214 4.54 -14.00 -4.61
N ALA A 215 4.47 -13.79 -3.30
CA ALA A 215 3.35 -14.20 -2.47
C ALA A 215 2.03 -13.56 -2.93
N GLY A 216 2.05 -12.26 -3.21
CA GLY A 216 0.86 -11.50 -3.65
C GLY A 216 0.35 -11.93 -5.03
N ALA A 217 1.25 -12.23 -5.96
CA ALA A 217 0.88 -12.68 -7.30
C ALA A 217 0.06 -13.98 -7.30
N ALA A 218 0.28 -14.85 -6.32
CA ALA A 218 -0.44 -16.12 -6.17
C ALA A 218 -1.95 -15.92 -5.92
N GLY A 219 -2.36 -14.77 -5.36
CA GLY A 219 -3.76 -14.47 -5.05
C GLY A 219 -4.53 -13.75 -6.15
N ILE A 220 -3.86 -13.22 -7.18
CA ILE A 220 -4.53 -12.40 -8.22
C ILE A 220 -5.61 -13.20 -8.95
N GLY A 221 -5.43 -14.52 -9.12
CA GLY A 221 -6.42 -15.41 -9.75
C GLY A 221 -7.75 -15.50 -9.00
N GLY A 222 -7.79 -15.17 -7.71
CA GLY A 222 -9.01 -15.11 -6.90
C GLY A 222 -9.89 -13.89 -7.12
N LEU A 223 -9.36 -12.85 -7.78
CA LEU A 223 -10.12 -11.66 -8.16
C LEU A 223 -11.01 -11.90 -9.37
N ALA A 224 -12.05 -11.09 -9.53
CA ALA A 224 -12.85 -11.12 -10.73
C ALA A 224 -11.98 -10.98 -12.00
N PRO A 225 -12.24 -11.77 -13.06
CA PRO A 225 -11.37 -11.82 -14.25
C PRO A 225 -11.11 -10.46 -14.90
N ASP A 226 -12.11 -9.57 -14.88
CA ASP A 226 -12.05 -8.21 -15.41
C ASP A 226 -11.20 -7.23 -14.58
N CYS A 227 -10.80 -7.64 -13.36
CA CYS A 227 -9.94 -6.86 -12.46
C CYS A 227 -8.48 -7.33 -12.45
N GLN A 228 -8.22 -8.59 -12.78
CA GLN A 228 -6.91 -9.22 -12.65
C GLN A 228 -5.82 -8.49 -13.44
N LEU A 229 -6.15 -8.00 -14.65
CA LEU A 229 -5.21 -7.27 -15.49
C LEU A 229 -4.77 -5.96 -14.83
N ALA A 230 -5.69 -5.21 -14.23
CA ALA A 230 -5.40 -3.95 -13.55
C ALA A 230 -4.45 -4.18 -12.37
N VAL A 231 -4.70 -5.21 -11.56
CA VAL A 231 -3.87 -5.55 -10.40
C VAL A 231 -2.49 -6.04 -10.82
N ARG A 232 -2.39 -6.89 -11.86
CA ARG A 232 -1.11 -7.30 -12.43
C ARG A 232 -0.30 -6.13 -12.97
N ALA A 233 -0.96 -5.21 -13.67
CA ALA A 233 -0.30 -4.01 -14.21
C ALA A 233 0.23 -3.12 -13.06
N ALA A 234 -0.55 -2.90 -12.00
CA ALA A 234 -0.12 -2.17 -10.82
C ALA A 234 1.13 -2.82 -10.19
N ALA A 235 1.09 -4.13 -9.91
CA ALA A 235 2.20 -4.88 -9.34
C ALA A 235 3.48 -4.70 -10.17
N ARG A 236 3.41 -4.91 -11.49
CA ARG A 236 4.56 -4.76 -12.39
C ARG A 236 5.12 -3.35 -12.45
N ILE A 237 4.27 -2.32 -12.38
CA ILE A 237 4.72 -0.93 -12.36
C ILE A 237 5.53 -0.65 -11.08
N TYR A 238 5.08 -1.15 -9.94
CA TYR A 238 5.81 -0.99 -8.68
C TYR A 238 7.11 -1.81 -8.65
N GLN A 239 7.10 -3.05 -9.10
CA GLN A 239 8.33 -3.86 -9.28
C GLN A 239 9.35 -3.17 -10.19
N ALA A 240 8.89 -2.48 -11.23
CA ALA A 240 9.76 -1.75 -12.14
C ALA A 240 10.43 -0.52 -11.48
N ILE A 241 9.80 0.08 -10.44
CA ILE A 241 10.46 1.10 -9.61
C ILE A 241 11.67 0.45 -8.91
N GLY A 242 11.50 -0.69 -8.27
CA GLY A 242 12.59 -1.45 -7.65
C GLY A 242 13.70 -1.82 -8.65
N THR A 243 13.31 -2.27 -9.85
CA THR A 243 14.27 -2.54 -10.94
C THR A 243 15.05 -1.28 -11.34
N SER A 244 14.40 -0.12 -11.40
CA SER A 244 15.06 1.15 -11.69
C SER A 244 16.07 1.54 -10.60
N ILE A 245 15.74 1.30 -9.32
CA ILE A 245 16.64 1.53 -8.19
C ILE A 245 17.87 0.60 -8.28
N ARG A 246 17.68 -0.70 -8.55
CA ARG A 246 18.76 -1.66 -8.73
C ARG A 246 19.72 -1.27 -9.86
N ARG A 247 19.20 -0.83 -11.02
CA ARG A 247 20.00 -0.35 -12.16
C ARG A 247 20.86 0.87 -11.84
N ARG A 248 20.47 1.64 -10.83
CA ARG A 248 21.22 2.80 -10.32
C ARG A 248 22.11 2.44 -9.13
N ASN A 249 22.45 1.16 -8.98
CA ASN A 249 23.24 0.64 -7.87
C ASN A 249 22.67 1.09 -6.49
N PHE A 250 21.34 1.04 -6.34
CA PHE A 250 20.59 1.39 -5.13
C PHE A 250 20.80 2.84 -4.66
N GLN A 251 21.21 3.74 -5.55
CA GLN A 251 21.34 5.17 -5.25
C GLN A 251 19.97 5.84 -5.27
N VAL A 252 19.48 6.26 -4.11
CA VAL A 252 18.14 6.85 -3.89
C VAL A 252 18.19 8.23 -3.25
N LEU A 253 19.37 8.67 -2.77
CA LEU A 253 19.52 9.95 -2.05
C LEU A 253 19.48 11.17 -2.98
N ASP A 254 20.02 11.07 -4.20
CA ASP A 254 20.13 12.19 -5.13
C ASP A 254 18.89 12.42 -5.97
N LYS A 255 18.26 11.33 -6.44
CA LYS A 255 17.10 11.38 -7.36
C LYS A 255 16.11 10.28 -7.06
N ARG A 256 14.87 10.66 -6.87
CA ARG A 256 13.74 9.73 -6.75
C ARG A 256 13.58 8.86 -8.01
N ALA A 257 13.44 7.55 -7.83
CA ALA A 257 13.18 6.62 -8.94
C ALA A 257 11.71 6.71 -9.40
N TRP A 258 11.49 6.67 -10.71
CA TRP A 258 10.16 6.68 -11.31
C TRP A 258 10.12 5.86 -12.60
N VAL A 259 8.92 5.42 -12.99
CA VAL A 259 8.68 4.72 -14.26
C VAL A 259 8.02 5.69 -15.24
N SER A 260 8.63 5.87 -16.42
CA SER A 260 8.11 6.74 -17.46
C SER A 260 6.76 6.24 -18.01
N THR A 261 5.97 7.09 -18.65
CA THR A 261 4.70 6.70 -19.26
C THR A 261 4.87 5.60 -20.30
N LEU A 262 5.92 5.68 -21.13
CA LEU A 262 6.25 4.62 -22.09
C LEU A 262 6.64 3.31 -21.37
N GLY A 263 7.38 3.39 -20.27
CA GLY A 263 7.69 2.25 -19.41
C GLY A 263 6.43 1.59 -18.87
N LYS A 264 5.45 2.36 -18.40
CA LYS A 264 4.16 1.84 -17.92
C LYS A 264 3.35 1.16 -19.03
N MET A 265 3.33 1.73 -20.24
CA MET A 265 2.69 1.10 -21.39
C MET A 265 3.34 -0.25 -21.76
N ARG A 266 4.68 -0.32 -21.76
CA ARG A 266 5.39 -1.57 -22.00
C ARG A 266 5.05 -2.62 -20.92
N LEU A 267 5.02 -2.24 -19.67
CA LEU A 267 4.66 -3.14 -18.56
C LEU A 267 3.21 -3.60 -18.64
N PHE A 268 2.30 -2.75 -19.14
CA PHE A 268 0.92 -3.12 -19.42
C PHE A 268 0.85 -4.20 -20.50
N VAL A 269 1.55 -4.03 -21.63
CA VAL A 269 1.60 -5.05 -22.69
C VAL A 269 2.14 -6.38 -22.15
N LEU A 270 3.19 -6.34 -21.31
CA LEU A 270 3.71 -7.55 -20.67
C LEU A 270 2.70 -8.17 -19.69
N ALA A 271 1.84 -7.39 -19.06
CA ALA A 271 0.78 -7.91 -18.18
C ALA A 271 -0.33 -8.61 -18.97
N LEU A 272 -0.60 -8.19 -20.22
CA LEU A 272 -1.55 -8.86 -21.13
C LEU A 272 -1.07 -10.26 -21.56
N LEU A 273 0.25 -10.46 -21.66
CA LEU A 273 0.82 -11.74 -22.11
C LEU A 273 0.74 -12.84 -21.04
N VAL A 274 0.36 -12.50 -19.80
CA VAL A 274 0.11 -13.48 -18.73
C VAL A 274 -1.36 -13.91 -18.82
N PRO A 275 -1.67 -15.18 -19.12
CA PRO A 275 -3.06 -15.65 -19.26
C PRO A 275 -3.87 -15.38 -17.98
N SER A 276 -5.08 -14.84 -18.16
CA SER A 276 -6.07 -14.74 -17.08
C SER A 276 -6.57 -16.15 -16.76
N GLY A 277 -6.60 -16.52 -15.48
CA GLY A 277 -7.23 -17.79 -15.09
C GLY A 277 -6.33 -19.02 -15.11
N THR A 278 -5.03 -18.90 -15.28
CA THR A 278 -4.15 -20.01 -14.95
C THR A 278 -4.12 -20.19 -13.43
N GLY A 279 -5.12 -20.88 -12.91
CA GLY A 279 -5.16 -21.40 -11.53
C GLY A 279 -4.12 -22.51 -11.30
N ARG A 280 -3.01 -22.42 -12.01
CA ARG A 280 -1.82 -23.20 -11.73
C ARG A 280 -1.34 -22.73 -10.36
N ARG A 281 -1.51 -23.55 -9.32
CA ARG A 281 -0.87 -23.32 -8.03
C ARG A 281 0.59 -22.99 -8.28
N MET A 282 0.93 -21.72 -8.21
CA MET A 282 2.31 -21.29 -8.26
C MET A 282 2.97 -21.88 -7.02
N ARG A 283 3.97 -22.73 -7.21
CA ARG A 283 4.74 -23.25 -6.09
C ARG A 283 5.53 -22.07 -5.55
N LEU A 284 5.17 -21.60 -4.37
CA LEU A 284 5.93 -20.57 -3.67
C LEU A 284 7.23 -21.22 -3.18
N ASP A 285 8.30 -20.48 -3.26
CA ASP A 285 9.53 -20.81 -2.55
C ASP A 285 9.38 -20.53 -1.06
N ASP A 286 10.39 -20.89 -0.26
CA ASP A 286 10.33 -20.73 1.19
C ASP A 286 10.24 -19.27 1.62
N ALA A 287 10.81 -18.34 0.86
CA ALA A 287 10.80 -16.91 1.18
C ALA A 287 9.41 -16.30 0.95
N ALA A 288 8.80 -16.58 -0.22
CA ALA A 288 7.43 -16.16 -0.51
C ALA A 288 6.40 -16.83 0.42
N THR A 289 6.65 -18.06 0.86
CA THR A 289 5.80 -18.73 1.86
C THR A 289 5.86 -17.99 3.21
N ARG A 290 7.06 -17.66 3.70
CA ARG A 290 7.20 -16.85 4.94
C ARG A 290 6.54 -15.47 4.82
N ALA A 291 6.62 -14.83 3.64
CA ALA A 291 5.94 -13.55 3.40
C ALA A 291 4.42 -13.70 3.48
N LEU A 292 3.88 -14.81 2.95
CA LEU A 292 2.45 -15.12 3.04
C LEU A 292 2.01 -15.38 4.49
N ASP A 293 2.75 -16.21 5.22
CA ASP A 293 2.47 -16.53 6.63
C ASP A 293 2.52 -15.27 7.50
N THR A 294 3.45 -14.35 7.21
CA THR A 294 3.54 -13.07 7.90
C THR A 294 2.32 -12.19 7.61
N ALA A 295 1.87 -12.13 6.35
CA ALA A 295 0.67 -11.38 5.99
C ALA A 295 -0.59 -11.97 6.64
N GLU A 296 -0.72 -13.29 6.70
CA GLU A 296 -1.83 -14.00 7.36
C GLU A 296 -1.87 -13.73 8.87
N ARG A 297 -0.71 -13.83 9.53
CA ARG A 297 -0.59 -13.51 10.95
C ARG A 297 -1.00 -12.06 11.24
N LEU A 298 -0.52 -11.08 10.45
CA LEU A 298 -0.85 -9.67 10.63
C LEU A 298 -2.34 -9.38 10.36
N LEU A 299 -2.98 -10.08 9.41
CA LEU A 299 -4.42 -10.04 9.19
C LEU A 299 -5.17 -10.48 10.45
N SER A 300 -4.77 -11.62 11.02
CA SER A 300 -5.39 -12.17 12.22
C SER A 300 -5.21 -11.24 13.44
N GLU A 301 -4.01 -10.66 13.61
CA GLU A 301 -3.73 -9.67 14.67
C GLU A 301 -4.65 -8.43 14.58
N CYS A 302 -5.07 -8.06 13.38
CA CYS A 302 -5.97 -6.92 13.14
C CYS A 302 -7.46 -7.31 13.15
N GLY A 303 -7.80 -8.57 13.41
CA GLY A 303 -9.19 -9.02 13.42
C GLY A 303 -9.84 -9.12 12.04
N VAL A 304 -9.06 -9.27 11.00
CA VAL A 304 -9.52 -9.54 9.63
C VAL A 304 -9.39 -11.03 9.39
N SER A 305 -10.45 -11.77 9.70
CA SER A 305 -10.53 -13.24 9.52
C SER A 305 -11.48 -13.64 8.39
#